data_8b4268e526c0a4ac5fca8005123744d2
#
_entry.id   8b4268e526c0a4ac5fca8005123744d2
#
_cell.length_a   1.000
_cell.length_b   1.000
_cell.length_c   1.000
_cell.angle_alpha   90.00
_cell.angle_beta   90.00
_cell.angle_gamma   90.00
#
_symmetry.space_group_name_H-M   'P 1'
#
loop_
_entity.id
_entity.type
_entity.pdbx_description
1 polymer ?
#
loop_
_entity_poly.entity_id
_entity_poly.type
_entity_poly.pdbx_seq_one_letter_code
_entity_poly.pdbx_strand_id
1 'polypeptide(L)'
;MKSIFLWIENYLNKARRVFVAVVTLSVLLFVTFALLGGIAGSFAGDDEIDTKDKILYLELSGVIVDQPQSGPSDPVSIILAGDTQPNVYAIRDVLRVLDAVANDTNLKAVYLDVDSLSMGGQVFSLAIADAVKKIVDNNIRVIAYTDGLVTSDYLVASQATELYLNTNSYSGIETSGFSRKREYMQDFYNNIKIDYEIFTAGDFKSGPEPYTRNNMSENDKIAWNAFADPLWDTYKQKMEAGRSLESGTIQSYGDNFDILAKDEKGDMPRVALNLGLVDGLMKHEEIRDYMIEEFGSEDKDKDKWPEGVSYNDYLSTLDASFDEEAKDIIAIINVEGVIMTGQESQGTAGSDSIVDKIYKAKNDKNVKALILRVNSGGGDVYASELILNALDDFKSTGRNVYTSMGNIAASGGVWVTTNSTEIWAEENTLTGSIGVYSIVPTLGRALDWAGVNIDGVSSTKMGEWDPSEPMPDYMKDLFQSNVDGIYENFVSVVANNRDMEYEEVLKIAGGRIWAGNKAQELGLVDKLGTLNDVIAHVAESNSLDSFKVKYYKRDLEPWEVFFEISKNANIKLPFSNTRQLVLKELNAFDKLIDQNGKFIPVSYCSECELTE
;
A
#
# COMPACT_ATOMS: atom_id res chain seq x y z
N MET A 1 -34.37 50.40 -15.07
CA MET A 1 -34.03 49.12 -14.44
C MET A 1 -34.44 47.89 -15.24
N LYS A 2 -35.67 47.72 -15.71
CA LYS A 2 -36.09 46.54 -16.51
C LYS A 2 -35.25 46.34 -17.81
N SER A 3 -34.85 47.39 -18.50
CA SER A 3 -34.09 47.27 -19.74
C SER A 3 -32.63 46.81 -19.54
N ILE A 4 -32.03 47.18 -18.39
CA ILE A 4 -30.68 46.75 -18.02
C ILE A 4 -30.70 45.26 -17.63
N PHE A 5 -31.73 44.81 -16.93
CA PHE A 5 -31.89 43.42 -16.53
C PHE A 5 -32.06 42.49 -17.74
N LEU A 6 -32.89 42.87 -18.71
CA LEU A 6 -33.06 42.15 -19.97
C LEU A 6 -31.79 42.13 -20.85
N TRP A 7 -30.98 43.17 -20.79
CA TRP A 7 -29.70 43.23 -21.48
C TRP A 7 -28.68 42.29 -20.84
N ILE A 8 -28.57 42.27 -19.49
CA ILE A 8 -27.71 41.35 -18.73
C ILE A 8 -28.13 39.90 -18.97
N GLU A 9 -29.42 39.59 -18.91
CA GLU A 9 -29.95 38.25 -19.16
C GLU A 9 -29.64 37.77 -20.59
N ASN A 10 -29.77 38.62 -21.58
CA ASN A 10 -29.42 38.30 -22.95
C ASN A 10 -27.92 38.10 -23.17
N TYR A 11 -27.09 38.87 -22.47
CA TYR A 11 -25.63 38.72 -22.51
C TYR A 11 -25.19 37.40 -21.82
N LEU A 12 -25.74 37.09 -20.67
CA LEU A 12 -25.47 35.82 -19.96
C LEU A 12 -25.93 34.60 -20.78
N ASN A 13 -27.09 34.68 -21.42
CA ASN A 13 -27.57 33.60 -22.30
C ASN A 13 -26.71 33.43 -23.58
N LYS A 14 -26.16 34.50 -24.15
CA LYS A 14 -25.18 34.40 -25.23
C LYS A 14 -23.87 33.81 -24.76
N ALA A 15 -23.33 34.27 -23.64
CA ALA A 15 -22.11 33.73 -23.05
C ALA A 15 -22.25 32.22 -22.73
N ARG A 16 -23.38 31.80 -22.13
CA ARG A 16 -23.70 30.39 -21.87
C ARG A 16 -23.75 29.56 -23.16
N ARG A 17 -24.38 30.07 -24.26
CA ARG A 17 -24.43 29.36 -25.55
C ARG A 17 -23.05 29.22 -26.18
N VAL A 18 -22.22 30.27 -26.12
CA VAL A 18 -20.83 30.23 -26.61
C VAL A 18 -20.02 29.24 -25.78
N PHE A 19 -20.13 29.26 -24.45
CA PHE A 19 -19.45 28.33 -23.56
C PHE A 19 -19.85 26.87 -23.85
N VAL A 20 -21.16 26.59 -23.97
CA VAL A 20 -21.66 25.25 -24.31
C VAL A 20 -21.17 24.82 -25.68
N ALA A 21 -21.19 25.70 -26.66
CA ALA A 21 -20.71 25.40 -28.04
C ALA A 21 -19.20 25.09 -28.04
N VAL A 22 -18.39 25.86 -27.30
CA VAL A 22 -16.95 25.63 -27.19
C VAL A 22 -16.66 24.30 -26.48
N VAL A 23 -17.35 24.00 -25.39
CA VAL A 23 -17.21 22.72 -24.67
C VAL A 23 -17.63 21.56 -25.56
N THR A 24 -18.77 21.67 -26.27
CA THR A 24 -19.24 20.61 -27.18
C THR A 24 -18.28 20.40 -28.35
N LEU A 25 -17.72 21.48 -28.91
CA LEU A 25 -16.74 21.39 -29.99
C LEU A 25 -15.42 20.77 -29.50
N SER A 26 -14.97 21.12 -28.30
CA SER A 26 -13.77 20.53 -27.67
C SER A 26 -13.95 19.03 -27.41
N VAL A 27 -15.12 18.61 -26.91
CA VAL A 27 -15.45 17.19 -26.70
C VAL A 27 -15.52 16.45 -28.03
N LEU A 28 -16.13 17.03 -29.07
CA LEU A 28 -16.19 16.43 -30.42
C LEU A 28 -14.81 16.29 -31.05
N LEU A 29 -13.97 17.31 -30.95
CA LEU A 29 -12.58 17.27 -31.43
C LEU A 29 -11.78 16.20 -30.68
N PHE A 30 -11.95 16.13 -29.36
CA PHE A 30 -11.29 15.11 -28.52
C PHE A 30 -11.72 13.69 -28.90
N VAL A 31 -13.02 13.42 -29.03
CA VAL A 31 -13.55 12.11 -29.46
C VAL A 31 -13.02 11.74 -30.85
N THR A 32 -12.94 12.72 -31.77
CA THR A 32 -12.40 12.50 -33.12
C THR A 32 -10.91 12.18 -33.09
N PHE A 33 -10.12 12.89 -32.26
CA PHE A 33 -8.70 12.60 -32.06
C PHE A 33 -8.46 11.24 -31.35
N ALA A 34 -9.27 10.89 -30.36
CA ALA A 34 -9.19 9.60 -29.67
C ALA A 34 -9.53 8.44 -30.62
N LEU A 35 -10.56 8.61 -31.49
CA LEU A 35 -10.90 7.63 -32.51
C LEU A 35 -9.78 7.50 -33.58
N LEU A 36 -9.22 8.60 -34.02
CA LEU A 36 -8.12 8.60 -35.01
C LEU A 36 -6.83 8.04 -34.38
N GLY A 37 -6.54 8.35 -33.10
CA GLY A 37 -5.42 7.80 -32.35
C GLY A 37 -5.56 6.30 -32.10
N GLY A 38 -6.77 5.84 -31.75
CA GLY A 38 -7.08 4.41 -31.60
C GLY A 38 -6.94 3.65 -32.93
N ILE A 39 -7.35 4.25 -34.05
CA ILE A 39 -7.17 3.69 -35.40
C ILE A 39 -5.66 3.68 -35.76
N ALA A 40 -4.93 4.76 -35.48
CA ALA A 40 -3.48 4.82 -35.75
C ALA A 40 -2.68 3.82 -34.87
N GLY A 41 -3.09 3.63 -33.62
CA GLY A 41 -2.50 2.63 -32.72
C GLY A 41 -2.76 1.19 -33.14
N SER A 42 -3.89 0.90 -33.79
CA SER A 42 -4.19 -0.43 -34.33
C SER A 42 -3.48 -0.73 -35.67
N PHE A 43 -2.81 0.25 -36.26
CA PHE A 43 -1.95 0.09 -37.43
C PHE A 43 -0.44 0.14 -37.10
N ALA A 44 -0.06 0.48 -35.86
CA ALA A 44 1.27 0.20 -35.34
C ALA A 44 1.32 -1.31 -35.16
N GLY A 45 1.99 -2.02 -36.07
CA GLY A 45 2.15 -3.47 -35.98
C GLY A 45 2.74 -3.82 -34.62
N ASP A 46 2.34 -4.94 -34.05
CA ASP A 46 3.06 -5.61 -32.98
C ASP A 46 4.42 -6.03 -33.54
N ASP A 47 5.40 -5.13 -33.50
CA ASP A 47 6.78 -5.49 -33.69
C ASP A 47 7.12 -6.39 -32.49
N GLU A 48 7.33 -7.67 -32.75
CA GLU A 48 7.73 -8.65 -31.74
C GLU A 48 9.02 -8.13 -31.08
N ILE A 49 8.93 -7.82 -29.77
CA ILE A 49 10.06 -7.26 -29.03
C ILE A 49 11.10 -8.35 -28.89
N ASP A 50 12.21 -8.21 -29.58
CA ASP A 50 13.34 -9.13 -29.51
C ASP A 50 14.17 -8.85 -28.26
N THR A 51 14.27 -9.82 -27.35
CA THR A 51 15.09 -9.74 -26.12
C THR A 51 16.50 -10.31 -26.31
N LYS A 52 16.77 -10.91 -27.48
CA LYS A 52 18.02 -11.64 -27.73
C LYS A 52 19.21 -10.69 -27.71
N ASP A 53 20.22 -11.09 -26.96
CA ASP A 53 21.49 -10.37 -26.80
C ASP A 53 21.34 -8.92 -26.24
N LYS A 54 20.19 -8.59 -25.61
CA LYS A 54 19.90 -7.28 -25.03
C LYS A 54 20.06 -7.25 -23.51
N ILE A 55 20.07 -6.05 -22.96
CA ILE A 55 20.03 -5.78 -21.52
C ILE A 55 18.61 -5.46 -21.13
N LEU A 56 18.12 -6.00 -20.02
CA LEU A 56 16.90 -5.52 -19.40
C LEU A 56 17.22 -4.35 -18.49
N TYR A 57 16.62 -3.19 -18.76
CA TYR A 57 16.68 -2.02 -17.90
C TYR A 57 15.50 -2.02 -16.91
N LEU A 58 15.78 -2.38 -15.66
CA LEU A 58 14.86 -2.29 -14.53
C LEU A 58 15.08 -0.95 -13.80
N GLU A 59 14.68 0.13 -14.46
CA GLU A 59 14.72 1.49 -13.93
C GLU A 59 13.32 1.82 -13.41
N LEU A 60 13.05 1.43 -12.16
CA LEU A 60 11.76 1.58 -11.54
C LEU A 60 11.73 2.82 -10.64
N SER A 61 10.86 3.77 -10.94
CA SER A 61 10.65 4.96 -10.11
C SER A 61 9.17 5.13 -9.81
N GLY A 62 8.81 5.23 -8.51
CA GLY A 62 7.43 5.34 -8.08
C GLY A 62 7.13 4.49 -6.85
N VAL A 63 5.99 3.81 -6.83
CA VAL A 63 5.58 3.00 -5.68
C VAL A 63 5.07 1.63 -6.11
N ILE A 64 5.46 0.60 -5.37
CA ILE A 64 4.91 -0.77 -5.53
C ILE A 64 3.70 -0.92 -4.62
N VAL A 65 2.62 -1.44 -5.18
CA VAL A 65 1.35 -1.71 -4.48
C VAL A 65 0.86 -3.13 -4.81
N ASP A 66 -0.08 -3.64 -4.02
CA ASP A 66 -0.71 -4.93 -4.33
C ASP A 66 -1.50 -4.85 -5.63
N GLN A 67 -2.37 -3.84 -5.73
CA GLN A 67 -3.11 -3.54 -6.95
C GLN A 67 -3.17 -2.02 -7.17
N PRO A 68 -2.75 -1.51 -8.34
CA PRO A 68 -2.98 -0.12 -8.69
C PRO A 68 -4.46 0.23 -8.56
N GLN A 69 -4.76 1.14 -7.65
CA GLN A 69 -6.11 1.66 -7.51
C GLN A 69 -6.35 2.75 -8.55
N SER A 70 -7.57 2.88 -9.01
CA SER A 70 -7.98 4.03 -9.82
C SER A 70 -7.70 5.31 -9.04
N GLY A 71 -7.23 6.36 -9.74
CA GLY A 71 -6.83 7.63 -9.12
C GLY A 71 -7.91 8.29 -8.25
N PRO A 72 -7.70 9.53 -7.80
CA PRO A 72 -8.63 10.20 -6.87
C PRO A 72 -10.07 10.12 -7.36
N SER A 73 -10.99 9.87 -6.44
CA SER A 73 -12.41 9.64 -6.75
C SER A 73 -13.19 10.90 -7.13
N ASP A 74 -12.56 12.08 -7.10
CA ASP A 74 -13.21 13.34 -7.48
C ASP A 74 -12.41 14.12 -8.52
N PRO A 75 -13.11 14.78 -9.49
CA PRO A 75 -12.46 15.50 -10.58
C PRO A 75 -11.57 16.67 -10.12
N VAL A 76 -11.86 17.24 -8.96
CA VAL A 76 -11.10 18.38 -8.42
C VAL A 76 -9.74 17.92 -7.91
N SER A 77 -9.70 16.80 -7.19
CA SER A 77 -8.46 16.20 -6.72
C SER A 77 -7.55 15.77 -7.87
N ILE A 78 -8.11 15.21 -8.96
CA ILE A 78 -7.34 14.86 -10.16
C ILE A 78 -6.73 16.12 -10.82
N ILE A 79 -7.53 17.18 -11.00
CA ILE A 79 -7.06 18.44 -11.57
C ILE A 79 -6.00 19.09 -10.69
N LEU A 80 -6.11 18.95 -9.36
CA LEU A 80 -5.15 19.48 -8.40
C LEU A 80 -3.87 18.66 -8.30
N ALA A 81 -3.93 17.34 -8.55
CA ALA A 81 -2.78 16.44 -8.51
C ALA A 81 -1.80 16.68 -9.69
N GLY A 82 -2.31 17.10 -10.86
CA GLY A 82 -1.49 17.39 -12.04
C GLY A 82 -0.67 16.18 -12.53
N ASP A 83 0.35 16.45 -13.34
CA ASP A 83 1.29 15.44 -13.92
C ASP A 83 2.31 14.86 -12.91
N THR A 84 2.17 15.13 -11.62
CA THR A 84 3.17 14.76 -10.59
C THR A 84 2.83 13.48 -9.82
N GLN A 85 1.89 12.68 -10.29
CA GLN A 85 1.64 11.38 -9.64
C GLN A 85 2.80 10.42 -9.92
N PRO A 86 3.36 9.76 -8.89
CA PRO A 86 4.39 8.74 -9.09
C PRO A 86 3.83 7.58 -9.92
N ASN A 87 4.69 6.90 -10.65
CA ASN A 87 4.32 5.64 -11.26
C ASN A 87 3.88 4.63 -10.19
N VAL A 88 2.92 3.79 -10.53
CA VAL A 88 2.42 2.76 -9.62
C VAL A 88 2.58 1.40 -10.29
N TYR A 89 3.33 0.52 -9.63
CA TYR A 89 3.61 -0.83 -10.13
C TYR A 89 2.86 -1.86 -9.28
N ALA A 90 2.18 -2.80 -9.94
CA ALA A 90 1.63 -3.94 -9.22
C ALA A 90 2.77 -4.91 -8.87
N ILE A 91 2.88 -5.32 -7.60
CA ILE A 91 3.91 -6.28 -7.17
C ILE A 91 3.90 -7.57 -7.99
N ARG A 92 2.72 -8.06 -8.37
CA ARG A 92 2.58 -9.27 -9.21
C ARG A 92 3.24 -9.12 -10.58
N ASP A 93 3.16 -7.93 -11.19
CA ASP A 93 3.72 -7.68 -12.52
C ASP A 93 5.25 -7.53 -12.43
N VAL A 94 5.75 -6.91 -11.35
CA VAL A 94 7.19 -6.84 -11.06
C VAL A 94 7.76 -8.25 -10.84
N LEU A 95 7.15 -9.05 -9.99
CA LEU A 95 7.61 -10.43 -9.73
C LEU A 95 7.49 -11.32 -10.97
N ARG A 96 6.47 -11.13 -11.80
CA ARG A 96 6.30 -11.85 -13.06
C ARG A 96 7.43 -11.55 -14.05
N VAL A 97 7.85 -10.29 -14.16
CA VAL A 97 9.02 -9.91 -14.96
C VAL A 97 10.29 -10.55 -14.40
N LEU A 98 10.54 -10.40 -13.10
CA LEU A 98 11.75 -10.96 -12.48
C LEU A 98 11.82 -12.49 -12.58
N ASP A 99 10.68 -13.18 -12.43
CA ASP A 99 10.62 -14.63 -12.56
C ASP A 99 10.84 -15.10 -14.00
N ALA A 100 10.30 -14.39 -14.99
CA ALA A 100 10.55 -14.64 -16.40
C ALA A 100 12.02 -14.41 -16.76
N VAL A 101 12.60 -13.30 -16.31
CA VAL A 101 14.02 -12.95 -16.49
C VAL A 101 14.93 -14.03 -15.91
N ALA A 102 14.60 -14.57 -14.74
CA ALA A 102 15.40 -15.64 -14.13
C ALA A 102 15.53 -16.91 -15.01
N ASN A 103 14.67 -17.06 -16.00
CA ASN A 103 14.67 -18.19 -16.93
C ASN A 103 14.99 -17.77 -18.38
N ASP A 104 15.22 -16.49 -18.65
CA ASP A 104 15.49 -15.98 -20.00
C ASP A 104 16.99 -16.00 -20.31
N THR A 105 17.43 -17.07 -21.01
CA THR A 105 18.82 -17.24 -21.43
C THR A 105 19.21 -16.36 -22.63
N ASN A 106 18.27 -15.57 -23.20
CA ASN A 106 18.55 -14.67 -24.31
C ASN A 106 19.11 -13.33 -23.84
N LEU A 107 18.76 -12.89 -22.61
CA LEU A 107 19.28 -11.65 -22.03
C LEU A 107 20.77 -11.75 -21.71
N LYS A 108 21.52 -10.69 -21.98
CA LYS A 108 22.95 -10.59 -21.60
C LYS A 108 23.11 -10.26 -20.12
N ALA A 109 22.30 -9.33 -19.62
CA ALA A 109 22.34 -8.83 -18.25
C ALA A 109 21.05 -8.09 -17.89
N VAL A 110 20.93 -7.79 -16.60
CA VAL A 110 19.94 -6.85 -16.05
C VAL A 110 20.67 -5.65 -15.48
N TYR A 111 20.26 -4.45 -15.88
CA TYR A 111 20.64 -3.21 -15.20
C TYR A 111 19.53 -2.85 -14.22
N LEU A 112 19.89 -2.69 -12.95
CA LEU A 112 18.96 -2.45 -11.85
C LEU A 112 19.17 -1.06 -11.24
N ASP A 113 18.15 -0.22 -11.32
CA ASP A 113 18.05 1.08 -10.64
C ASP A 113 16.74 1.14 -9.85
N VAL A 114 16.86 1.32 -8.55
CA VAL A 114 15.74 1.39 -7.59
C VAL A 114 15.79 2.64 -6.70
N ASP A 115 16.63 3.61 -7.03
CA ASP A 115 16.87 4.82 -6.22
C ASP A 115 15.62 5.65 -5.92
N SER A 116 14.65 5.61 -6.80
CA SER A 116 13.41 6.38 -6.69
C SER A 116 12.17 5.50 -6.52
N LEU A 117 12.36 4.26 -6.04
CA LEU A 117 11.30 3.28 -5.88
C LEU A 117 10.94 3.11 -4.40
N SER A 118 9.67 3.31 -4.06
CA SER A 118 9.15 2.84 -2.77
C SER A 118 8.72 1.38 -2.91
N MET A 119 9.33 0.49 -2.13
CA MET A 119 9.06 -0.97 -2.19
C MET A 119 7.66 -1.35 -1.70
N GLY A 120 6.91 -0.43 -1.08
CA GLY A 120 5.54 -0.65 -0.67
C GLY A 120 5.34 -1.56 0.55
N GLY A 121 6.43 -2.03 1.17
CA GLY A 121 6.42 -2.76 2.43
C GLY A 121 7.35 -3.97 2.49
N GLN A 122 7.49 -4.53 3.68
CA GLN A 122 8.50 -5.54 4.01
C GLN A 122 8.35 -6.86 3.23
N VAL A 123 7.13 -7.31 2.99
CA VAL A 123 6.89 -8.54 2.23
C VAL A 123 7.27 -8.35 0.76
N PHE A 124 6.95 -7.19 0.20
CA PHE A 124 7.26 -6.91 -1.21
C PHE A 124 8.76 -6.75 -1.44
N SER A 125 9.47 -6.01 -0.57
CA SER A 125 10.93 -5.87 -0.69
C SER A 125 11.67 -7.20 -0.54
N LEU A 126 11.23 -8.05 0.38
CA LEU A 126 11.77 -9.40 0.52
C LEU A 126 11.52 -10.27 -0.72
N ALA A 127 10.30 -10.23 -1.26
CA ALA A 127 9.96 -11.00 -2.46
C ALA A 127 10.76 -10.55 -3.70
N ILE A 128 10.96 -9.23 -3.87
CA ILE A 128 11.78 -8.68 -4.96
C ILE A 128 13.26 -9.06 -4.76
N ALA A 129 13.79 -8.95 -3.54
CA ALA A 129 15.15 -9.37 -3.23
C ALA A 129 15.38 -10.85 -3.56
N ASP A 130 14.46 -11.73 -3.18
CA ASP A 130 14.53 -13.16 -3.50
C ASP A 130 14.46 -13.42 -5.02
N ALA A 131 13.64 -12.67 -5.74
CA ALA A 131 13.55 -12.78 -7.19
C ALA A 131 14.83 -12.29 -7.89
N VAL A 132 15.44 -11.20 -7.45
CA VAL A 132 16.76 -10.74 -7.95
C VAL A 132 17.84 -11.77 -7.64
N LYS A 133 17.86 -12.32 -6.42
CA LYS A 133 18.79 -13.40 -6.05
C LYS A 133 18.64 -14.62 -6.96
N LYS A 134 17.41 -15.03 -7.28
CA LYS A 134 17.12 -16.13 -8.20
C LYS A 134 17.69 -15.89 -9.61
N ILE A 135 17.63 -14.64 -10.11
CA ILE A 135 18.24 -14.27 -11.40
C ILE A 135 19.75 -14.51 -11.36
N VAL A 136 20.41 -14.05 -10.30
CA VAL A 136 21.87 -14.21 -10.10
C VAL A 136 22.23 -15.69 -9.94
N ASP A 137 21.46 -16.46 -9.17
CA ASP A 137 21.70 -17.90 -8.96
C ASP A 137 21.55 -18.71 -10.26
N ASN A 138 20.77 -18.22 -11.22
CA ASN A 138 20.65 -18.79 -12.56
C ASN A 138 21.73 -18.28 -13.53
N ASN A 139 22.80 -17.64 -13.03
CA ASN A 139 23.97 -17.12 -13.76
C ASN A 139 23.65 -15.98 -14.75
N ILE A 140 22.59 -15.22 -14.53
CA ILE A 140 22.30 -13.99 -15.25
C ILE A 140 22.90 -12.84 -14.43
N ARG A 141 23.78 -12.03 -15.05
CA ARG A 141 24.41 -10.89 -14.38
C ARG A 141 23.36 -9.82 -14.08
N VAL A 142 23.34 -9.38 -12.83
CA VAL A 142 22.56 -8.19 -12.40
C VAL A 142 23.56 -7.13 -11.97
N ILE A 143 23.55 -5.98 -12.65
CA ILE A 143 24.43 -4.84 -12.37
C ILE A 143 23.56 -3.73 -11.82
N ALA A 144 23.75 -3.39 -10.56
CA ALA A 144 23.04 -2.31 -9.89
C ALA A 144 23.92 -1.07 -9.79
N TYR A 145 23.32 0.09 -10.03
CA TYR A 145 23.96 1.39 -9.81
C TYR A 145 23.03 2.29 -9.02
N THR A 146 23.59 3.10 -8.12
CA THR A 146 22.81 3.94 -7.22
C THR A 146 23.51 5.25 -6.87
N ASP A 147 22.71 6.29 -6.66
CA ASP A 147 23.13 7.54 -6.01
C ASP A 147 22.97 7.46 -4.49
N GLY A 148 22.12 6.56 -3.97
CA GLY A 148 21.92 6.31 -2.54
C GLY A 148 20.71 5.43 -2.29
N LEU A 149 20.82 4.50 -1.33
CA LEU A 149 19.78 3.52 -1.02
C LEU A 149 19.40 3.59 0.45
N VAL A 150 18.11 3.50 0.72
CA VAL A 150 17.56 3.22 2.06
C VAL A 150 17.49 1.72 2.32
N THR A 151 17.11 1.33 3.52
CA THR A 151 17.11 -0.06 4.01
C THR A 151 16.46 -1.06 3.04
N SER A 152 15.24 -0.80 2.55
CA SER A 152 14.50 -1.70 1.66
C SER A 152 15.12 -1.80 0.27
N ASP A 153 15.61 -0.69 -0.25
CA ASP A 153 16.20 -0.62 -1.58
C ASP A 153 17.57 -1.29 -1.57
N TYR A 154 18.34 -1.09 -0.49
CA TYR A 154 19.60 -1.80 -0.31
C TYR A 154 19.41 -3.31 -0.15
N LEU A 155 18.34 -3.76 0.52
CA LEU A 155 18.01 -5.19 0.59
C LEU A 155 17.93 -5.80 -0.81
N VAL A 156 17.26 -5.12 -1.74
CA VAL A 156 17.08 -5.58 -3.13
C VAL A 156 18.41 -5.46 -3.90
N ALA A 157 19.05 -4.30 -3.89
CA ALA A 157 20.27 -4.05 -4.63
C ALA A 157 21.45 -4.91 -4.13
N SER A 158 21.49 -5.27 -2.85
CA SER A 158 22.50 -6.16 -2.27
C SER A 158 22.51 -7.57 -2.85
N GLN A 159 21.44 -8.00 -3.51
CA GLN A 159 21.35 -9.29 -4.18
C GLN A 159 21.93 -9.29 -5.59
N ALA A 160 22.30 -8.12 -6.14
CA ALA A 160 22.89 -8.00 -7.46
C ALA A 160 24.28 -8.67 -7.54
N THR A 161 24.69 -9.07 -8.74
CA THR A 161 26.03 -9.60 -9.00
C THR A 161 27.11 -8.54 -8.72
N GLU A 162 26.79 -7.29 -9.09
CA GLU A 162 27.65 -6.13 -8.93
C GLU A 162 26.81 -4.94 -8.49
N LEU A 163 27.29 -4.21 -7.50
CA LEU A 163 26.62 -3.00 -6.97
C LEU A 163 27.63 -1.86 -6.93
N TYR A 164 27.33 -0.80 -7.69
CA TYR A 164 28.16 0.38 -7.77
C TYR A 164 27.43 1.59 -7.16
N LEU A 165 28.15 2.37 -6.36
CA LEU A 165 27.65 3.59 -5.71
C LEU A 165 28.32 4.82 -6.33
N ASN A 166 27.55 5.90 -6.50
CA ASN A 166 28.09 7.19 -6.97
C ASN A 166 29.18 7.73 -6.03
N THR A 167 30.18 8.37 -6.62
CA THR A 167 31.29 9.00 -5.89
C THR A 167 30.93 10.32 -5.21
N ASN A 168 29.70 10.80 -5.36
CA ASN A 168 29.24 12.04 -4.77
C ASN A 168 29.24 11.92 -3.23
N SER A 169 29.74 12.90 -2.51
CA SER A 169 29.80 12.90 -1.05
C SER A 169 28.43 12.84 -0.35
N TYR A 170 27.34 13.11 -1.06
CA TYR A 170 25.97 12.93 -0.55
C TYR A 170 25.40 11.54 -0.81
N SER A 171 26.09 10.72 -1.59
CA SER A 171 25.72 9.34 -1.83
C SER A 171 26.01 8.48 -0.61
N GLY A 172 25.24 7.41 -0.43
CA GLY A 172 25.45 6.50 0.70
C GLY A 172 24.44 5.37 0.74
N ILE A 173 24.72 4.42 1.62
CA ILE A 173 23.81 3.35 1.96
C ILE A 173 23.26 3.63 3.36
N GLU A 174 21.96 3.81 3.47
CA GLU A 174 21.29 4.03 4.76
C GLU A 174 20.61 2.74 5.23
N THR A 175 21.19 2.07 6.22
CA THR A 175 20.62 0.88 6.87
C THR A 175 20.11 1.25 8.26
N SER A 176 19.10 2.12 8.32
CA SER A 176 18.51 2.60 9.58
C SER A 176 17.68 1.54 10.31
N GLY A 177 17.42 0.39 9.67
CA GLY A 177 16.59 -0.66 10.22
C GLY A 177 15.12 -0.23 10.30
N PHE A 178 14.35 -0.89 11.18
CA PHE A 178 12.96 -0.54 11.42
C PHE A 178 12.83 0.31 12.67
N SER A 179 12.30 1.49 12.53
CA SER A 179 12.04 2.39 13.65
C SER A 179 10.56 2.75 13.71
N ARG A 180 10.09 3.09 14.90
CA ARG A 180 8.75 3.63 15.10
C ARG A 180 8.84 4.86 15.98
N LYS A 181 8.72 6.01 15.36
CA LYS A 181 8.66 7.31 16.03
C LYS A 181 7.30 7.92 15.78
N ARG A 182 6.59 8.24 16.87
CA ARG A 182 5.26 8.86 16.82
C ARG A 182 5.29 10.16 17.61
N GLU A 183 4.50 11.10 17.19
CA GLU A 183 4.26 12.33 17.94
C GLU A 183 3.26 12.04 19.06
N TYR A 184 3.60 12.42 20.28
CA TYR A 184 2.75 12.30 21.45
C TYR A 184 2.33 13.70 21.90
N MET A 185 1.04 13.98 21.87
CA MET A 185 0.51 15.35 21.92
C MET A 185 -0.30 15.66 23.18
N GLN A 186 -0.16 14.87 24.26
CA GLN A 186 -0.92 15.12 25.51
C GLN A 186 -0.75 16.56 26.01
N ASP A 187 0.49 17.04 26.10
CA ASP A 187 0.76 18.41 26.59
C ASP A 187 0.23 19.47 25.61
N PHE A 188 0.32 19.22 24.30
CA PHE A 188 -0.26 20.13 23.31
C PHE A 188 -1.78 20.26 23.49
N TYR A 189 -2.51 19.15 23.59
CA TYR A 189 -3.95 19.15 23.79
C TYR A 189 -4.34 19.79 25.13
N ASN A 190 -3.57 19.53 26.19
CA ASN A 190 -3.75 20.21 27.47
C ASN A 190 -3.57 21.73 27.36
N ASN A 191 -2.63 22.21 26.55
CA ASN A 191 -2.40 23.64 26.34
C ASN A 191 -3.56 24.30 25.60
N ILE A 192 -4.12 23.68 24.59
CA ILE A 192 -5.28 24.20 23.83
C ILE A 192 -6.63 23.80 24.45
N LYS A 193 -6.62 23.12 25.61
CA LYS A 193 -7.79 22.74 26.40
C LYS A 193 -8.76 21.79 25.70
N ILE A 194 -8.28 21.01 24.75
CA ILE A 194 -9.04 19.91 24.15
C ILE A 194 -8.77 18.63 24.93
N ASP A 195 -9.80 17.92 25.33
CA ASP A 195 -9.68 16.64 26.00
C ASP A 195 -10.02 15.50 25.03
N TYR A 196 -9.33 14.39 25.16
CA TYR A 196 -9.62 13.16 24.46
C TYR A 196 -10.04 12.08 25.45
N GLU A 197 -11.28 11.66 25.37
CA GLU A 197 -11.77 10.50 26.11
C GLU A 197 -11.46 9.25 25.29
N ILE A 198 -10.74 8.31 25.89
CA ILE A 198 -10.26 7.09 25.24
C ILE A 198 -10.93 5.88 25.87
N PHE A 199 -11.46 5.01 25.04
CA PHE A 199 -12.05 3.74 25.42
C PHE A 199 -11.32 2.63 24.66
N THR A 200 -10.72 1.70 25.37
CA THR A 200 -9.91 0.62 24.79
C THR A 200 -10.29 -0.74 25.36
N ALA A 201 -10.21 -1.76 24.51
CA ALA A 201 -10.23 -3.15 24.92
C ALA A 201 -9.02 -3.86 24.32
N GLY A 202 -8.11 -4.27 25.23
CA GLY A 202 -6.83 -4.88 24.92
C GLY A 202 -5.63 -4.06 25.37
N ASP A 203 -4.73 -4.69 26.15
CA ASP A 203 -3.58 -4.05 26.80
C ASP A 203 -2.50 -3.54 25.84
N PHE A 204 -2.49 -4.03 24.60
CA PHE A 204 -1.52 -3.69 23.54
C PHE A 204 -2.13 -2.80 22.46
N LYS A 205 -3.39 -2.36 22.59
CA LYS A 205 -4.04 -1.48 21.61
C LYS A 205 -3.60 -0.04 21.82
N SER A 206 -2.43 0.32 21.31
CA SER A 206 -1.72 1.58 21.56
C SER A 206 -2.11 2.71 20.59
N GLY A 207 -3.04 2.48 19.65
CA GLY A 207 -3.49 3.48 18.69
C GLY A 207 -3.83 4.84 19.26
N PRO A 208 -4.56 4.93 20.38
CA PRO A 208 -4.92 6.22 20.99
C PRO A 208 -3.82 6.88 21.84
N GLU A 209 -2.70 6.23 22.13
CA GLU A 209 -1.65 6.77 22.98
C GLU A 209 -1.14 8.18 22.59
N PRO A 210 -0.98 8.52 21.30
CA PRO A 210 -0.57 9.86 20.88
C PRO A 210 -1.43 11.00 21.42
N TYR A 211 -2.69 10.75 21.69
CA TYR A 211 -3.62 11.77 22.16
C TYR A 211 -3.57 11.98 23.69
N THR A 212 -3.14 10.97 24.45
CA THR A 212 -3.24 10.95 25.92
C THR A 212 -1.93 10.75 26.64
N ARG A 213 -0.83 10.60 25.91
CA ARG A 213 0.51 10.40 26.46
C ARG A 213 1.53 11.37 25.85
N ASN A 214 2.69 11.46 26.50
CA ASN A 214 3.86 12.17 26.00
C ASN A 214 4.99 11.22 25.60
N ASN A 215 4.75 9.90 25.63
CA ASN A 215 5.73 8.88 25.28
C ASN A 215 5.05 7.54 24.96
N MET A 216 5.77 6.68 24.26
CA MET A 216 5.39 5.29 23.97
C MET A 216 5.28 4.47 25.26
N SER A 217 4.23 3.65 25.38
CA SER A 217 4.08 2.72 26.53
C SER A 217 5.03 1.53 26.43
N GLU A 218 5.24 0.85 27.55
CA GLU A 218 6.05 -0.39 27.56
C GLU A 218 5.35 -1.51 26.77
N ASN A 219 4.01 -1.60 26.82
CA ASN A 219 3.27 -2.59 26.04
C ASN A 219 3.42 -2.35 24.53
N ASP A 220 3.36 -1.08 24.09
CA ASP A 220 3.58 -0.73 22.69
C ASP A 220 5.01 -1.08 22.22
N LYS A 221 6.03 -0.78 23.04
CA LYS A 221 7.41 -1.18 22.75
C LYS A 221 7.58 -2.70 22.66
N ILE A 222 6.99 -3.46 23.58
CA ILE A 222 7.03 -4.93 23.57
C ILE A 222 6.39 -5.47 22.29
N ALA A 223 5.19 -4.97 21.93
CA ALA A 223 4.49 -5.42 20.72
C ALA A 223 5.29 -5.10 19.45
N TRP A 224 5.84 -3.89 19.37
CA TRP A 224 6.64 -3.46 18.24
C TRP A 224 7.92 -4.30 18.08
N ASN A 225 8.71 -4.44 19.13
CA ASN A 225 9.98 -5.16 19.06
C ASN A 225 9.76 -6.66 18.75
N ALA A 226 8.67 -7.25 19.23
CA ALA A 226 8.33 -8.65 18.92
C ALA A 226 8.13 -8.91 17.43
N PHE A 227 7.80 -7.87 16.64
CA PHE A 227 7.71 -7.94 15.19
C PHE A 227 8.98 -7.40 14.50
N ALA A 228 9.44 -6.21 14.89
CA ALA A 228 10.52 -5.50 14.20
C ALA A 228 11.88 -6.19 14.33
N ASP A 229 12.21 -6.76 15.50
CA ASP A 229 13.50 -7.39 15.72
C ASP A 229 13.72 -8.63 14.81
N PRO A 230 12.78 -9.61 14.73
CA PRO A 230 12.93 -10.74 13.81
C PRO A 230 12.95 -10.32 12.33
N LEU A 231 12.16 -9.31 11.96
CA LEU A 231 12.16 -8.77 10.60
C LEU A 231 13.52 -8.15 10.26
N TRP A 232 14.08 -7.37 11.18
CA TRP A 232 15.41 -6.77 10.99
C TRP A 232 16.50 -7.85 10.90
N ASP A 233 16.40 -8.92 11.68
CA ASP A 233 17.32 -10.06 11.56
C ASP A 233 17.24 -10.72 10.19
N THR A 234 16.04 -10.87 9.61
CA THR A 234 15.84 -11.38 8.24
C THR A 234 16.50 -10.48 7.20
N TYR A 235 16.33 -9.16 7.31
CA TYR A 235 16.92 -8.18 6.40
C TYR A 235 18.46 -8.22 6.47
N LYS A 236 19.03 -8.16 7.68
CA LYS A 236 20.49 -8.23 7.86
C LYS A 236 21.08 -9.49 7.25
N GLN A 237 20.49 -10.65 7.53
CA GLN A 237 20.97 -11.93 7.01
C GLN A 237 20.96 -11.96 5.47
N LYS A 238 19.91 -11.44 4.82
CA LYS A 238 19.84 -11.40 3.36
C LYS A 238 20.85 -10.43 2.76
N MET A 239 20.99 -9.22 3.30
CA MET A 239 21.99 -8.24 2.86
C MET A 239 23.41 -8.78 3.02
N GLU A 240 23.74 -9.35 4.19
CA GLU A 240 25.06 -9.92 4.48
C GLU A 240 25.37 -11.12 3.57
N ALA A 241 24.40 -11.99 3.33
CA ALA A 241 24.55 -13.12 2.41
C ALA A 241 24.71 -12.66 0.95
N GLY A 242 23.90 -11.69 0.50
CA GLY A 242 23.97 -11.15 -0.86
C GLY A 242 25.32 -10.50 -1.18
N ARG A 243 25.93 -9.86 -0.20
CA ARG A 243 27.23 -9.18 -0.34
C ARG A 243 28.42 -10.01 0.20
N SER A 244 28.19 -11.25 0.64
CA SER A 244 29.22 -12.12 1.26
C SER A 244 29.93 -11.45 2.46
N LEU A 245 29.19 -10.68 3.26
CA LEU A 245 29.69 -10.00 4.44
C LEU A 245 29.73 -10.93 5.66
N GLU A 246 30.58 -10.60 6.63
CA GLU A 246 30.54 -11.26 7.94
C GLU A 246 29.24 -10.94 8.68
N SER A 247 28.71 -11.91 9.41
CA SER A 247 27.48 -11.72 10.22
C SER A 247 27.67 -10.61 11.24
N GLY A 248 26.74 -9.69 11.32
CA GLY A 248 26.76 -8.51 12.18
C GLY A 248 27.36 -7.26 11.54
N THR A 249 27.84 -7.33 10.29
CA THR A 249 28.38 -6.16 9.58
C THR A 249 27.34 -5.07 9.39
N ILE A 250 26.13 -5.44 8.95
CA ILE A 250 25.03 -4.48 8.71
C ILE A 250 24.58 -3.83 10.02
N GLN A 251 24.46 -4.61 11.11
CA GLN A 251 24.15 -4.05 12.42
C GLN A 251 25.24 -3.08 12.89
N SER A 252 26.50 -3.50 12.78
CA SER A 252 27.64 -2.67 13.20
C SER A 252 27.73 -1.38 12.38
N TYR A 253 27.45 -1.43 11.08
CA TYR A 253 27.40 -0.26 10.23
C TYR A 253 26.32 0.74 10.69
N GLY A 254 25.09 0.26 10.89
CA GLY A 254 23.99 1.11 11.37
C GLY A 254 24.23 1.71 12.76
N ASP A 255 24.81 0.94 13.68
CA ASP A 255 25.07 1.39 15.06
C ASP A 255 26.27 2.35 15.19
N ASN A 256 27.22 2.31 14.26
CA ASN A 256 28.48 3.09 14.32
C ASN A 256 28.65 4.04 13.13
N PHE A 257 27.58 4.34 12.37
CA PHE A 257 27.68 5.14 11.14
C PHE A 257 28.32 6.51 11.36
N ASP A 258 28.11 7.15 12.52
CA ASP A 258 28.68 8.45 12.88
C ASP A 258 30.19 8.38 13.14
N ILE A 259 30.67 7.29 13.71
CA ILE A 259 32.10 7.02 13.94
C ILE A 259 32.78 6.76 12.59
N LEU A 260 32.18 5.86 11.79
CA LEU A 260 32.68 5.51 10.45
C LEU A 260 32.74 6.73 9.52
N ALA A 261 31.68 7.54 9.53
CA ALA A 261 31.64 8.79 8.78
C ALA A 261 32.75 9.75 9.21
N LYS A 262 33.02 9.87 10.51
CA LYS A 262 34.06 10.73 11.04
C LYS A 262 35.47 10.26 10.66
N ASP A 263 35.71 8.96 10.70
CA ASP A 263 36.99 8.35 10.34
C ASP A 263 37.33 8.60 8.85
N GLU A 264 36.31 8.51 7.98
CA GLU A 264 36.43 8.79 6.55
C GLU A 264 36.12 10.27 6.18
N LYS A 265 36.09 11.18 7.17
CA LYS A 265 35.89 12.64 6.99
C LYS A 265 34.59 13.01 6.25
N GLY A 266 33.56 12.21 6.44
CA GLY A 266 32.25 12.41 5.82
C GLY A 266 32.07 11.72 4.45
N ASP A 267 33.08 11.00 3.96
CA ASP A 267 33.02 10.26 2.69
C ASP A 267 32.27 8.93 2.90
N MET A 268 30.94 8.99 2.92
CA MET A 268 30.08 7.80 3.11
C MET A 268 30.20 6.77 1.98
N PRO A 269 30.35 7.14 0.70
CA PRO A 269 30.69 6.16 -0.34
C PRO A 269 31.95 5.35 -0.02
N ARG A 270 32.98 5.99 0.52
CA ARG A 270 34.22 5.33 0.93
C ARG A 270 33.98 4.35 2.09
N VAL A 271 33.14 4.72 3.05
CA VAL A 271 32.74 3.82 4.14
C VAL A 271 32.07 2.58 3.57
N ALA A 272 31.08 2.75 2.67
CA ALA A 272 30.37 1.64 2.04
C ALA A 272 31.33 0.70 1.27
N LEU A 273 32.26 1.26 0.50
CA LEU A 273 33.27 0.48 -0.22
C LEU A 273 34.19 -0.30 0.74
N ASN A 274 34.71 0.37 1.77
CA ASN A 274 35.66 -0.25 2.72
C ASN A 274 35.04 -1.40 3.51
N LEU A 275 33.72 -1.35 3.76
CA LEU A 275 32.97 -2.41 4.43
C LEU A 275 32.49 -3.51 3.47
N GLY A 276 32.67 -3.36 2.15
CA GLY A 276 32.17 -4.29 1.16
C GLY A 276 30.66 -4.23 0.93
N LEU A 277 30.02 -3.14 1.34
CA LEU A 277 28.59 -2.93 1.07
C LEU A 277 28.33 -2.76 -0.43
N VAL A 278 29.31 -2.24 -1.16
CA VAL A 278 29.31 -2.06 -2.62
C VAL A 278 30.62 -2.57 -3.21
N ASP A 279 30.62 -2.94 -4.51
CA ASP A 279 31.80 -3.46 -5.21
C ASP A 279 32.73 -2.35 -5.69
N GLY A 280 32.20 -1.16 -5.94
CA GLY A 280 32.99 -0.05 -6.44
C GLY A 280 32.25 1.28 -6.36
N LEU A 281 33.03 2.33 -6.60
CA LEU A 281 32.54 3.71 -6.69
C LEU A 281 32.70 4.18 -8.12
N MET A 282 31.61 4.61 -8.76
CA MET A 282 31.58 5.09 -10.14
C MET A 282 30.73 6.34 -10.27
N LYS A 283 31.16 7.29 -11.12
CA LYS A 283 30.29 8.38 -11.57
C LYS A 283 29.29 7.86 -12.60
N HIS A 284 28.26 8.66 -12.87
CA HIS A 284 27.25 8.31 -13.88
C HIS A 284 27.83 8.05 -15.28
N GLU A 285 28.88 8.80 -15.64
CA GLU A 285 29.56 8.58 -16.91
C GLU A 285 30.43 7.29 -16.88
N GLU A 286 31.01 6.96 -15.74
CA GLU A 286 31.88 5.79 -15.59
C GLU A 286 31.07 4.48 -15.62
N ILE A 287 29.89 4.43 -15.01
CA ILE A 287 29.02 3.24 -15.13
C ILE A 287 28.50 3.08 -16.57
N ARG A 288 28.15 4.18 -17.24
CA ARG A 288 27.76 4.11 -18.65
C ARG A 288 28.91 3.55 -19.50
N ASP A 289 30.12 4.05 -19.35
CA ASP A 289 31.29 3.63 -20.10
C ASP A 289 31.63 2.14 -19.81
N TYR A 290 31.48 1.72 -18.56
CA TYR A 290 31.60 0.32 -18.15
C TYR A 290 30.57 -0.57 -18.86
N MET A 291 29.31 -0.17 -18.90
CA MET A 291 28.26 -0.92 -19.58
C MET A 291 28.50 -1.01 -21.09
N ILE A 292 29.02 0.06 -21.72
CA ILE A 292 29.39 0.09 -23.13
C ILE A 292 30.60 -0.84 -23.41
N GLU A 293 31.59 -0.85 -22.53
CA GLU A 293 32.77 -1.74 -22.67
C GLU A 293 32.37 -3.23 -22.59
N GLU A 294 31.48 -3.55 -21.65
CA GLU A 294 31.06 -4.95 -21.43
C GLU A 294 30.05 -5.46 -22.47
N PHE A 295 29.11 -4.63 -22.93
CA PHE A 295 27.98 -5.09 -23.74
C PHE A 295 27.90 -4.48 -25.14
N GLY A 296 28.73 -3.46 -25.42
CA GLY A 296 28.72 -2.72 -26.68
C GLY A 296 27.79 -1.50 -26.63
N SER A 297 27.82 -0.65 -27.65
CA SER A 297 26.95 0.51 -27.81
C SER A 297 25.93 0.26 -28.93
N GLU A 298 24.73 0.79 -28.78
CA GLU A 298 23.66 0.74 -29.78
C GLU A 298 24.05 1.43 -31.09
N ASP A 299 24.92 2.42 -31.03
CA ASP A 299 25.34 3.18 -32.19
C ASP A 299 26.87 3.25 -32.29
N LYS A 300 27.39 3.47 -33.51
CA LYS A 300 28.84 3.75 -33.71
C LYS A 300 29.32 5.01 -33.02
N ASP A 301 28.40 5.87 -32.55
CA ASP A 301 28.66 6.96 -31.64
C ASP A 301 28.78 6.43 -30.20
N LYS A 302 29.97 6.51 -29.63
CA LYS A 302 30.40 5.89 -28.36
C LYS A 302 29.72 6.43 -27.10
N ASP A 303 28.67 7.23 -27.20
CA ASP A 303 28.03 7.91 -26.08
C ASP A 303 26.64 7.35 -25.70
N LYS A 304 26.16 6.30 -26.39
CA LYS A 304 24.86 5.68 -26.13
C LYS A 304 25.01 4.40 -25.33
N TRP A 305 24.12 4.23 -24.37
CA TRP A 305 23.96 3.02 -23.59
C TRP A 305 23.80 1.78 -24.50
N PRO A 306 24.18 0.58 -24.03
CA PRO A 306 23.93 -0.65 -24.75
C PRO A 306 22.47 -0.83 -25.15
N GLU A 307 22.23 -1.54 -26.24
CA GLU A 307 20.87 -1.87 -26.66
C GLU A 307 20.14 -2.69 -25.60
N GLY A 308 18.91 -2.28 -25.26
CA GLY A 308 18.17 -2.91 -24.19
C GLY A 308 16.67 -2.86 -24.37
N VAL A 309 15.99 -3.48 -23.42
CA VAL A 309 14.53 -3.56 -23.34
C VAL A 309 14.12 -2.94 -22.01
N SER A 310 13.11 -2.07 -22.01
CA SER A 310 12.57 -1.51 -20.79
C SER A 310 11.72 -2.53 -20.01
N TYR A 311 11.49 -2.26 -18.72
CA TYR A 311 10.56 -3.05 -17.90
C TYR A 311 9.19 -3.22 -18.56
N ASN A 312 8.59 -2.13 -19.07
CA ASN A 312 7.26 -2.15 -19.68
C ASN A 312 7.24 -2.95 -20.98
N ASP A 313 8.25 -2.79 -21.81
CA ASP A 313 8.37 -3.53 -23.06
C ASP A 313 8.53 -5.03 -22.77
N TYR A 314 9.41 -5.40 -21.84
CA TYR A 314 9.59 -6.79 -21.44
C TYR A 314 8.31 -7.39 -20.84
N LEU A 315 7.60 -6.65 -19.95
CA LEU A 315 6.32 -7.09 -19.41
C LEU A 315 5.30 -7.36 -20.51
N SER A 316 5.30 -6.58 -21.58
CA SER A 316 4.38 -6.75 -22.71
C SER A 316 4.65 -8.00 -23.54
N THR A 317 5.89 -8.55 -23.50
CA THR A 317 6.24 -9.82 -24.19
C THR A 317 5.76 -11.05 -23.44
N LEU A 318 5.42 -10.91 -22.17
CA LEU A 318 5.04 -12.05 -21.35
C LEU A 318 3.59 -12.46 -21.62
N ASP A 319 3.40 -13.74 -21.95
CA ASP A 319 2.08 -14.33 -22.03
C ASP A 319 1.32 -14.16 -20.71
N ALA A 320 0.00 -14.10 -20.79
CA ALA A 320 -0.83 -14.10 -19.60
C ALA A 320 -0.46 -15.30 -18.69
N SER A 321 -0.31 -15.05 -17.40
CA SER A 321 0.10 -16.08 -16.42
C SER A 321 -0.90 -17.24 -16.32
N PHE A 322 -2.12 -17.06 -16.87
CA PHE A 322 -3.22 -18.01 -16.81
C PHE A 322 -3.96 -18.03 -18.14
N ASP A 323 -4.69 -19.12 -18.42
CA ASP A 323 -5.48 -19.28 -19.63
C ASP A 323 -6.66 -18.27 -19.69
N GLU A 324 -6.47 -17.15 -20.39
CA GLU A 324 -7.48 -16.10 -20.51
C GLU A 324 -8.76 -16.56 -21.23
N GLU A 325 -8.70 -17.61 -22.03
CA GLU A 325 -9.86 -18.19 -22.72
C GLU A 325 -10.62 -19.19 -21.85
N ALA A 326 -10.08 -19.56 -20.69
CA ALA A 326 -10.73 -20.48 -19.76
C ALA A 326 -12.07 -19.92 -19.28
N LYS A 327 -13.04 -20.84 -19.11
CA LYS A 327 -14.36 -20.49 -18.55
C LYS A 327 -14.33 -20.36 -17.04
N ASP A 328 -13.58 -21.25 -16.38
CA ASP A 328 -13.51 -21.28 -14.93
C ASP A 328 -12.66 -20.13 -14.40
N ILE A 329 -13.16 -19.46 -13.37
CA ILE A 329 -12.57 -18.22 -12.84
C ILE A 329 -12.21 -18.42 -11.36
N ILE A 330 -10.98 -18.07 -11.01
CA ILE A 330 -10.61 -17.75 -9.64
C ILE A 330 -10.73 -16.23 -9.50
N ALA A 331 -11.68 -15.77 -8.68
CA ALA A 331 -11.89 -14.35 -8.44
C ALA A 331 -10.90 -13.83 -7.40
N ILE A 332 -10.25 -12.68 -7.65
CA ILE A 332 -9.46 -11.97 -6.64
C ILE A 332 -10.13 -10.63 -6.34
N ILE A 333 -10.31 -10.36 -5.05
CA ILE A 333 -10.82 -9.10 -4.53
C ILE A 333 -9.83 -8.56 -3.51
N ASN A 334 -9.32 -7.36 -3.76
CA ASN A 334 -8.36 -6.70 -2.87
C ASN A 334 -9.10 -5.88 -1.81
N VAL A 335 -8.60 -5.98 -0.57
CA VAL A 335 -8.88 -5.09 0.57
C VAL A 335 -7.57 -4.38 0.89
N GLU A 336 -7.36 -3.20 0.31
CA GLU A 336 -6.09 -2.48 0.40
C GLU A 336 -6.28 -1.08 0.97
N GLY A 337 -5.52 -0.74 2.01
CA GLY A 337 -5.62 0.52 2.74
C GLY A 337 -6.56 0.45 3.95
N VAL A 338 -6.98 1.62 4.47
CA VAL A 338 -7.85 1.71 5.65
C VAL A 338 -9.27 1.27 5.31
N ILE A 339 -9.83 0.32 6.06
CA ILE A 339 -11.21 -0.13 5.87
C ILE A 339 -12.16 0.95 6.39
N MET A 340 -13.03 1.45 5.52
CA MET A 340 -14.01 2.49 5.85
C MET A 340 -15.35 2.22 5.16
N THR A 341 -16.42 2.76 5.73
CA THR A 341 -17.73 2.77 5.07
C THR A 341 -17.70 3.64 3.82
N GLY A 342 -18.33 3.18 2.73
CA GLY A 342 -18.44 3.91 1.47
C GLY A 342 -17.62 3.34 0.33
N GLN A 343 -17.30 4.20 -0.64
CA GLN A 343 -16.58 3.80 -1.85
C GLN A 343 -15.06 3.77 -1.62
N GLU A 344 -14.36 2.89 -2.34
CA GLU A 344 -12.90 2.85 -2.31
C GLU A 344 -12.27 4.08 -2.95
N SER A 345 -11.15 4.49 -2.38
CA SER A 345 -10.28 5.56 -2.91
C SER A 345 -8.82 5.22 -2.62
N GLN A 346 -7.89 6.02 -3.12
CA GLN A 346 -6.47 5.78 -2.86
C GLN A 346 -6.19 5.69 -1.36
N GLY A 347 -5.62 4.57 -0.92
CA GLY A 347 -5.34 4.28 0.49
C GLY A 347 -6.57 3.93 1.35
N THR A 348 -7.75 3.76 0.74
CA THR A 348 -8.97 3.43 1.45
C THR A 348 -9.68 2.23 0.83
N ALA A 349 -9.92 1.20 1.65
CA ALA A 349 -10.71 0.03 1.33
C ALA A 349 -12.19 0.30 1.67
N GLY A 350 -12.94 0.86 0.72
CA GLY A 350 -14.35 1.21 0.91
C GLY A 350 -15.25 -0.02 0.91
N SER A 351 -16.03 -0.22 1.98
CA SER A 351 -16.88 -1.39 2.16
C SER A 351 -17.91 -1.56 1.04
N ASP A 352 -18.52 -0.47 0.58
CA ASP A 352 -19.55 -0.55 -0.47
C ASP A 352 -18.97 -1.07 -1.77
N SER A 353 -17.77 -0.60 -2.15
CA SER A 353 -17.07 -1.08 -3.35
C SER A 353 -16.66 -2.54 -3.23
N ILE A 354 -16.15 -2.96 -2.05
CA ILE A 354 -15.71 -4.34 -1.83
C ILE A 354 -16.91 -5.30 -1.84
N VAL A 355 -17.99 -4.95 -1.15
CA VAL A 355 -19.24 -5.70 -1.12
C VAL A 355 -19.80 -5.85 -2.54
N ASP A 356 -19.82 -4.79 -3.33
CA ASP A 356 -20.27 -4.84 -4.74
C ASP A 356 -19.42 -5.81 -5.58
N LYS A 357 -18.09 -5.78 -5.42
CA LYS A 357 -17.18 -6.73 -6.09
C LYS A 357 -17.46 -8.17 -5.67
N ILE A 358 -17.73 -8.43 -4.38
CA ILE A 358 -18.08 -9.75 -3.88
C ILE A 358 -19.39 -10.23 -4.50
N TYR A 359 -20.41 -9.38 -4.59
CA TYR A 359 -21.67 -9.72 -5.23
C TYR A 359 -21.55 -9.92 -6.74
N LYS A 360 -20.71 -9.15 -7.43
CA LYS A 360 -20.39 -9.39 -8.85
C LYS A 360 -19.75 -10.77 -9.04
N ALA A 361 -18.77 -11.14 -8.21
CA ALA A 361 -18.17 -12.46 -8.22
C ALA A 361 -19.18 -13.58 -7.86
N LYS A 362 -20.05 -13.34 -6.89
CA LYS A 362 -21.12 -14.27 -6.50
C LYS A 362 -22.07 -14.58 -7.64
N ASN A 363 -22.47 -13.56 -8.40
CA ASN A 363 -23.43 -13.67 -9.50
C ASN A 363 -22.80 -14.25 -10.78
N ASP A 364 -21.48 -14.27 -10.91
CA ASP A 364 -20.79 -14.90 -12.03
C ASP A 364 -20.71 -16.42 -11.80
N LYS A 365 -21.43 -17.19 -12.62
CA LYS A 365 -21.49 -18.67 -12.53
C LYS A 365 -20.16 -19.35 -12.88
N ASN A 366 -19.26 -18.63 -13.55
CA ASN A 366 -17.95 -19.16 -13.92
C ASN A 366 -16.94 -19.06 -12.76
N VAL A 367 -17.21 -18.23 -11.76
CA VAL A 367 -16.37 -18.14 -10.54
C VAL A 367 -16.51 -19.43 -9.75
N LYS A 368 -15.39 -20.10 -9.51
CA LYS A 368 -15.32 -21.37 -8.74
C LYS A 368 -14.89 -21.14 -7.30
N ALA A 369 -14.02 -20.17 -7.07
CA ALA A 369 -13.56 -19.77 -5.75
C ALA A 369 -13.23 -18.28 -5.74
N LEU A 370 -13.15 -17.71 -4.53
CA LEU A 370 -12.77 -16.32 -4.30
C LEU A 370 -11.52 -16.30 -3.42
N ILE A 371 -10.53 -15.51 -3.81
CA ILE A 371 -9.38 -15.13 -2.99
C ILE A 371 -9.58 -13.68 -2.53
N LEU A 372 -9.65 -13.49 -1.21
CA LEU A 372 -9.59 -12.16 -0.60
C LEU A 372 -8.12 -11.82 -0.37
N ARG A 373 -7.58 -10.90 -1.14
CA ARG A 373 -6.24 -10.38 -0.93
C ARG A 373 -6.31 -9.19 0.02
N VAL A 374 -5.68 -9.31 1.19
CA VAL A 374 -5.77 -8.30 2.26
C VAL A 374 -4.40 -7.66 2.48
N ASN A 375 -4.35 -6.34 2.27
CA ASN A 375 -3.21 -5.49 2.60
C ASN A 375 -3.72 -4.26 3.37
N SER A 376 -4.22 -4.50 4.60
CA SER A 376 -4.94 -3.52 5.42
C SER A 376 -4.62 -3.64 6.90
N GLY A 377 -4.31 -2.51 7.54
CA GLY A 377 -4.21 -2.40 9.00
C GLY A 377 -5.56 -2.41 9.73
N GLY A 378 -6.67 -2.55 9.00
CA GLY A 378 -8.01 -2.51 9.56
C GLY A 378 -8.68 -1.15 9.37
N GLY A 379 -9.64 -0.82 10.24
CA GLY A 379 -10.40 0.43 10.17
C GLY A 379 -11.73 0.35 10.91
N ASP A 380 -12.78 0.85 10.27
CA ASP A 380 -14.14 0.86 10.78
C ASP A 380 -14.68 -0.57 10.99
N VAL A 381 -15.17 -0.84 12.20
CA VAL A 381 -15.73 -2.14 12.59
C VAL A 381 -16.96 -2.47 11.75
N TYR A 382 -17.86 -1.51 11.55
CA TYR A 382 -19.08 -1.71 10.77
C TYR A 382 -18.78 -2.04 9.30
N ALA A 383 -17.82 -1.32 8.71
CA ALA A 383 -17.36 -1.61 7.35
C ALA A 383 -16.74 -3.01 7.23
N SER A 384 -15.94 -3.42 8.23
CA SER A 384 -15.35 -4.77 8.28
C SER A 384 -16.42 -5.85 8.38
N GLU A 385 -17.47 -5.61 9.15
CA GLU A 385 -18.60 -6.54 9.29
C GLU A 385 -19.43 -6.65 8.01
N LEU A 386 -19.65 -5.53 7.30
CA LEU A 386 -20.33 -5.57 5.99
C LEU A 386 -19.58 -6.44 4.98
N ILE A 387 -18.25 -6.33 4.94
CA ILE A 387 -17.41 -7.14 4.06
C ILE A 387 -17.50 -8.62 4.45
N LEU A 388 -17.35 -8.93 5.75
CA LEU A 388 -17.44 -10.31 6.25
C LEU A 388 -18.79 -10.94 5.90
N ASN A 389 -19.90 -10.23 6.13
CA ASN A 389 -21.25 -10.71 5.81
C ASN A 389 -21.42 -10.99 4.30
N ALA A 390 -20.83 -10.18 3.42
CA ALA A 390 -20.87 -10.42 1.98
C ALA A 390 -20.06 -11.67 1.58
N LEU A 391 -18.92 -11.93 2.26
CA LEU A 391 -18.15 -13.16 2.07
C LEU A 391 -18.92 -14.40 2.55
N ASP A 392 -19.62 -14.30 3.68
CA ASP A 392 -20.48 -15.38 4.18
C ASP A 392 -21.60 -15.69 3.19
N ASP A 393 -22.19 -14.66 2.60
CA ASP A 393 -23.22 -14.80 1.59
C ASP A 393 -22.65 -15.40 0.28
N PHE A 394 -21.38 -15.11 -0.08
CA PHE A 394 -20.68 -15.79 -1.16
C PHE A 394 -20.50 -17.29 -0.82
N LYS A 395 -19.99 -17.62 0.37
CA LYS A 395 -19.81 -19.01 0.83
C LYS A 395 -21.12 -19.82 0.88
N SER A 396 -22.25 -19.17 1.15
CA SER A 396 -23.57 -19.81 1.17
C SER A 396 -23.95 -20.44 -0.18
N THR A 397 -23.29 -20.06 -1.27
CA THR A 397 -23.44 -20.67 -2.60
C THR A 397 -22.71 -22.01 -2.74
N GLY A 398 -22.00 -22.48 -1.73
CA GLY A 398 -21.18 -23.70 -1.73
C GLY A 398 -19.79 -23.51 -2.33
N ARG A 399 -19.38 -22.27 -2.62
CA ARG A 399 -18.04 -21.92 -3.13
C ARG A 399 -17.13 -21.44 -1.99
N ASN A 400 -15.85 -21.78 -2.09
CA ASN A 400 -14.87 -21.45 -1.07
C ASN A 400 -14.35 -20.01 -1.19
N VAL A 401 -14.03 -19.42 -0.03
CA VAL A 401 -13.29 -18.18 0.12
C VAL A 401 -11.94 -18.50 0.75
N TYR A 402 -10.88 -18.08 0.12
CA TYR A 402 -9.52 -18.16 0.64
C TYR A 402 -9.01 -16.75 0.93
N THR A 403 -8.18 -16.60 1.94
CA THR A 403 -7.47 -15.33 2.19
C THR A 403 -6.01 -15.46 1.83
N SER A 404 -5.47 -14.42 1.19
CA SER A 404 -4.04 -14.17 1.03
C SER A 404 -3.70 -12.82 1.67
N MET A 405 -2.90 -12.83 2.73
CA MET A 405 -2.43 -11.62 3.39
C MET A 405 -1.19 -11.08 2.69
N GLY A 406 -1.12 -9.75 2.50
CA GLY A 406 0.04 -9.03 1.95
C GLY A 406 1.04 -8.60 3.02
N ASN A 407 1.53 -7.36 2.93
CA ASN A 407 2.41 -6.79 3.96
C ASN A 407 1.75 -6.75 5.33
N ILE A 408 0.46 -6.45 5.35
CA ILE A 408 -0.32 -6.29 6.57
C ILE A 408 -1.75 -6.81 6.40
N ALA A 409 -2.22 -7.56 7.38
CA ALA A 409 -3.63 -7.88 7.55
C ALA A 409 -3.94 -7.91 9.06
N ALA A 410 -4.31 -6.76 9.62
CA ALA A 410 -4.40 -6.61 11.07
C ALA A 410 -5.71 -5.95 11.48
N SER A 411 -6.14 -6.20 12.73
CA SER A 411 -7.34 -5.59 13.31
C SER A 411 -8.59 -5.84 12.45
N GLY A 412 -9.26 -4.83 11.89
CA GLY A 412 -10.34 -4.99 10.90
C GLY A 412 -9.93 -5.81 9.69
N GLY A 413 -8.64 -5.79 9.30
CA GLY A 413 -8.08 -6.66 8.27
C GLY A 413 -8.09 -8.13 8.66
N VAL A 414 -7.87 -8.48 9.95
CA VAL A 414 -8.10 -9.85 10.46
C VAL A 414 -9.60 -10.16 10.46
N TRP A 415 -10.44 -9.21 10.90
CA TRP A 415 -11.89 -9.41 10.97
C TRP A 415 -12.47 -9.95 9.66
N VAL A 416 -12.13 -9.32 8.55
CA VAL A 416 -12.65 -9.72 7.23
C VAL A 416 -12.13 -11.07 6.75
N THR A 417 -11.05 -11.60 7.34
CA THR A 417 -10.47 -12.89 6.95
C THR A 417 -11.02 -14.07 7.75
N THR A 418 -11.64 -13.83 8.90
CA THR A 418 -11.94 -14.85 9.91
C THR A 418 -12.72 -16.04 9.40
N ASN A 419 -13.69 -15.84 8.50
CA ASN A 419 -14.52 -16.92 7.96
C ASN A 419 -14.02 -17.47 6.60
N SER A 420 -12.74 -17.28 6.27
CA SER A 420 -12.16 -17.92 5.08
C SER A 420 -12.04 -19.44 5.28
N THR A 421 -12.09 -20.18 4.17
CA THR A 421 -11.87 -21.63 4.16
C THR A 421 -10.45 -21.96 4.60
N GLU A 422 -9.49 -21.18 4.12
CA GLU A 422 -8.10 -21.17 4.57
C GLU A 422 -7.57 -19.73 4.56
N ILE A 423 -6.73 -19.41 5.53
CA ILE A 423 -6.02 -18.13 5.65
C ILE A 423 -4.53 -18.37 5.41
N TRP A 424 -3.98 -17.69 4.42
CA TRP A 424 -2.58 -17.73 4.07
C TRP A 424 -1.92 -16.38 4.35
N ALA A 425 -0.67 -16.43 4.82
CA ALA A 425 0.19 -15.25 5.01
C ALA A 425 1.60 -15.55 4.50
N GLU A 426 2.39 -14.52 4.28
CA GLU A 426 3.83 -14.69 4.12
C GLU A 426 4.51 -14.61 5.50
N GLU A 427 5.73 -15.15 5.63
CA GLU A 427 6.42 -15.27 6.93
C GLU A 427 6.50 -13.93 7.68
N ASN A 428 6.73 -12.86 6.94
CA ASN A 428 6.90 -11.50 7.44
C ASN A 428 5.65 -10.62 7.27
N THR A 429 4.51 -11.19 6.98
CA THR A 429 3.23 -10.48 7.05
C THR A 429 2.98 -9.99 8.47
N LEU A 430 2.61 -8.73 8.64
CA LEU A 430 2.19 -8.21 9.93
C LEU A 430 0.69 -8.46 10.11
N THR A 431 0.30 -9.19 11.17
CA THR A 431 -1.10 -9.54 11.43
C THR A 431 -1.44 -9.45 12.92
N GLY A 432 -2.64 -9.90 13.32
CA GLY A 432 -3.13 -9.82 14.69
C GLY A 432 -3.81 -8.48 14.98
N SER A 433 -3.37 -7.76 16.01
CA SER A 433 -4.01 -6.53 16.50
C SER A 433 -5.51 -6.69 16.79
N ILE A 434 -5.90 -7.89 17.29
CA ILE A 434 -7.29 -8.21 17.68
C ILE A 434 -7.61 -7.40 18.93
N GLY A 435 -8.26 -6.25 18.74
CA GLY A 435 -8.57 -5.28 19.78
C GLY A 435 -9.31 -4.08 19.18
N VAL A 436 -9.96 -3.32 20.04
CA VAL A 436 -10.83 -2.20 19.65
C VAL A 436 -10.51 -0.97 20.48
N TYR A 437 -10.66 0.19 19.90
CA TYR A 437 -10.64 1.46 20.64
C TYR A 437 -11.63 2.47 20.02
N SER A 438 -12.02 3.44 20.84
CA SER A 438 -12.75 4.62 20.41
C SER A 438 -12.10 5.87 20.99
N ILE A 439 -12.08 6.95 20.22
CA ILE A 439 -11.51 8.25 20.60
C ILE A 439 -12.61 9.29 20.44
N VAL A 440 -12.89 10.03 21.51
CA VAL A 440 -13.90 11.10 21.51
C VAL A 440 -13.26 12.40 21.99
N PRO A 441 -12.99 13.37 21.10
CA PRO A 441 -12.55 14.69 21.53
C PRO A 441 -13.70 15.44 22.21
N THR A 442 -13.40 16.16 23.29
CA THR A 442 -14.34 17.08 23.95
C THR A 442 -13.76 18.49 24.00
N LEU A 443 -14.60 19.47 23.71
CA LEU A 443 -14.23 20.88 23.59
C LEU A 443 -14.59 21.73 24.80
N GLY A 444 -15.24 21.16 25.84
CA GLY A 444 -15.78 21.89 26.98
C GLY A 444 -14.77 22.83 27.61
N ARG A 445 -13.57 22.34 27.96
CA ARG A 445 -12.51 23.20 28.52
C ARG A 445 -12.03 24.29 27.56
N ALA A 446 -11.98 24.00 26.27
CA ALA A 446 -11.57 24.97 25.26
C ALA A 446 -12.59 26.08 25.07
N LEU A 447 -13.88 25.74 25.11
CA LEU A 447 -15.00 26.69 25.05
C LEU A 447 -15.07 27.57 26.29
N ASP A 448 -14.95 26.99 27.49
CA ASP A 448 -14.87 27.73 28.76
C ASP A 448 -13.68 28.71 28.74
N TRP A 449 -12.52 28.26 28.28
CA TRP A 449 -11.34 29.12 28.16
C TRP A 449 -11.56 30.28 27.18
N ALA A 450 -12.30 30.04 26.09
CA ALA A 450 -12.67 31.06 25.11
C ALA A 450 -13.83 31.97 25.58
N GLY A 451 -14.45 31.68 26.72
CA GLY A 451 -15.60 32.43 27.25
C GLY A 451 -16.94 32.06 26.58
N VAL A 452 -17.01 30.89 25.96
CA VAL A 452 -18.25 30.37 25.39
C VAL A 452 -18.90 29.41 26.39
N ASN A 453 -20.13 29.71 26.77
CA ASN A 453 -20.91 28.87 27.68
C ASN A 453 -21.96 28.10 26.89
N ILE A 454 -22.09 26.81 27.18
CA ILE A 454 -23.11 25.93 26.62
C ILE A 454 -24.18 25.73 27.69
N ASP A 455 -25.44 25.91 27.33
CA ASP A 455 -26.59 25.65 28.18
C ASP A 455 -27.77 25.21 27.32
N GLY A 456 -28.58 24.29 27.82
CA GLY A 456 -29.71 23.76 27.09
C GLY A 456 -30.61 22.86 27.92
N VAL A 457 -31.63 22.33 27.28
CA VAL A 457 -32.55 21.34 27.85
C VAL A 457 -32.72 20.17 26.93
N SER A 458 -32.79 18.96 27.46
CA SER A 458 -33.06 17.75 26.70
C SER A 458 -34.31 17.04 27.23
N SER A 459 -35.03 16.37 26.33
CA SER A 459 -36.17 15.53 26.67
C SER A 459 -35.75 14.17 27.24
N THR A 460 -34.50 13.76 27.04
CA THR A 460 -33.98 12.48 27.52
C THR A 460 -32.54 12.64 27.97
N LYS A 461 -32.09 11.76 28.87
CA LYS A 461 -30.71 11.72 29.36
C LYS A 461 -29.70 11.52 28.21
N MET A 462 -30.07 10.82 27.12
CA MET A 462 -29.20 10.60 25.98
C MET A 462 -28.86 11.90 25.24
N GLY A 463 -29.76 12.88 25.20
CA GLY A 463 -29.54 14.15 24.54
C GLY A 463 -29.02 15.25 25.47
N GLU A 464 -28.69 14.95 26.75
CA GLU A 464 -28.16 15.91 27.71
C GLU A 464 -26.68 16.28 27.45
N TRP A 465 -25.96 15.48 26.66
CA TRP A 465 -24.54 15.68 26.42
C TRP A 465 -24.21 15.70 24.93
N ASP A 466 -23.28 16.55 24.54
CA ASP A 466 -22.57 16.53 23.27
C ASP A 466 -21.06 16.88 23.47
N PRO A 467 -20.21 16.73 22.46
CA PRO A 467 -18.77 16.98 22.60
C PRO A 467 -18.37 18.43 22.92
N SER A 468 -19.28 19.39 22.92
CA SER A 468 -19.01 20.76 23.37
C SER A 468 -18.92 20.89 24.88
N GLU A 469 -19.22 19.83 25.62
CA GLU A 469 -19.17 19.76 27.08
C GLU A 469 -18.22 18.62 27.53
N PRO A 470 -17.70 18.68 28.77
CA PRO A 470 -16.99 17.56 29.37
C PRO A 470 -17.87 16.31 29.41
N MET A 471 -17.31 15.15 29.08
CA MET A 471 -18.06 13.90 29.02
C MET A 471 -18.46 13.43 30.43
N PRO A 472 -19.75 13.24 30.72
CA PRO A 472 -20.21 12.74 32.02
C PRO A 472 -19.98 11.23 32.16
N ASP A 473 -19.89 10.73 33.40
CA ASP A 473 -19.55 9.34 33.69
C ASP A 473 -20.47 8.33 32.99
N TYR A 474 -21.79 8.61 32.94
CA TYR A 474 -22.73 7.70 32.28
C TYR A 474 -22.47 7.53 30.76
N MET A 475 -21.91 8.57 30.12
CA MET A 475 -21.50 8.48 28.71
C MET A 475 -20.18 7.70 28.58
N LYS A 476 -19.24 7.92 29.51
CA LYS A 476 -18.00 7.12 29.56
C LYS A 476 -18.31 5.64 29.73
N ASP A 477 -19.22 5.29 30.64
CA ASP A 477 -19.66 3.91 30.85
C ASP A 477 -20.32 3.33 29.59
N LEU A 478 -21.12 4.13 28.88
CA LEU A 478 -21.75 3.71 27.62
C LEU A 478 -20.72 3.42 26.52
N PHE A 479 -19.74 4.33 26.30
CA PHE A 479 -18.71 4.15 25.30
C PHE A 479 -17.81 2.96 25.65
N GLN A 480 -17.41 2.79 26.91
CA GLN A 480 -16.61 1.65 27.33
C GLN A 480 -17.36 0.34 27.13
N SER A 481 -18.62 0.26 27.56
CA SER A 481 -19.46 -0.93 27.35
C SER A 481 -19.62 -1.28 25.87
N ASN A 482 -19.69 -0.28 25.00
CA ASN A 482 -19.76 -0.51 23.55
C ASN A 482 -18.45 -1.11 23.02
N VAL A 483 -17.31 -0.53 23.41
CA VAL A 483 -15.97 -1.03 23.01
C VAL A 483 -15.73 -2.44 23.53
N ASP A 484 -16.10 -2.73 24.78
CA ASP A 484 -16.00 -4.06 25.39
C ASP A 484 -16.86 -5.09 24.63
N GLY A 485 -18.11 -4.73 24.31
CA GLY A 485 -19.00 -5.61 23.54
C GLY A 485 -18.49 -5.90 22.12
N ILE A 486 -17.93 -4.90 21.44
CA ILE A 486 -17.30 -5.10 20.12
C ILE A 486 -16.07 -6.01 20.25
N TYR A 487 -15.26 -5.83 21.28
CA TYR A 487 -14.08 -6.67 21.51
C TYR A 487 -14.46 -8.13 21.82
N GLU A 488 -15.45 -8.35 22.69
CA GLU A 488 -15.99 -9.69 22.98
C GLU A 488 -16.51 -10.35 21.69
N ASN A 489 -17.21 -9.60 20.84
CA ASN A 489 -17.66 -10.09 19.54
C ASN A 489 -16.47 -10.45 18.64
N PHE A 490 -15.45 -9.60 18.55
CA PHE A 490 -14.26 -9.87 17.73
C PHE A 490 -13.55 -11.17 18.17
N VAL A 491 -13.29 -11.31 19.48
CA VAL A 491 -12.69 -12.53 20.02
C VAL A 491 -13.55 -13.76 19.72
N SER A 492 -14.87 -13.63 19.88
CA SER A 492 -15.82 -14.72 19.60
C SER A 492 -15.85 -15.13 18.13
N VAL A 493 -15.81 -14.14 17.20
CA VAL A 493 -15.77 -14.39 15.76
C VAL A 493 -14.48 -15.13 15.39
N VAL A 494 -13.33 -14.72 15.94
CA VAL A 494 -12.06 -15.44 15.73
C VAL A 494 -12.13 -16.85 16.32
N ALA A 495 -12.60 -17.02 17.56
CA ALA A 495 -12.68 -18.31 18.23
C ALA A 495 -13.55 -19.29 17.42
N ASN A 496 -14.75 -18.87 17.04
CA ASN A 496 -15.70 -19.70 16.31
C ASN A 496 -15.19 -20.09 14.90
N ASN A 497 -14.57 -19.16 14.19
CA ASN A 497 -14.15 -19.39 12.82
C ASN A 497 -12.79 -20.08 12.69
N ARG A 498 -11.97 -20.03 13.76
CA ARG A 498 -10.66 -20.70 13.83
C ARG A 498 -10.67 -22.00 14.65
N ASP A 499 -11.86 -22.44 15.12
CA ASP A 499 -12.02 -23.61 15.99
C ASP A 499 -11.10 -23.57 17.24
N MET A 500 -11.06 -22.40 17.86
CA MET A 500 -10.25 -22.11 19.03
C MET A 500 -11.13 -21.87 20.26
N GLU A 501 -10.63 -22.22 21.44
CA GLU A 501 -11.30 -21.82 22.68
C GLU A 501 -11.21 -20.30 22.90
N TYR A 502 -12.29 -19.66 23.34
CA TYR A 502 -12.36 -18.22 23.58
C TYR A 502 -11.19 -17.71 24.44
N GLU A 503 -10.87 -18.42 25.53
CA GLU A 503 -9.76 -18.07 26.43
C GLU A 503 -8.38 -18.22 25.79
N GLU A 504 -8.23 -19.04 24.75
CA GLU A 504 -6.98 -19.13 23.99
C GLU A 504 -6.82 -17.93 23.07
N VAL A 505 -7.90 -17.51 22.41
CA VAL A 505 -7.88 -16.30 21.59
C VAL A 505 -7.58 -15.06 22.43
N LEU A 506 -8.13 -14.95 23.64
CA LEU A 506 -7.83 -13.85 24.55
C LEU A 506 -6.34 -13.70 24.85
N LYS A 507 -5.58 -14.81 24.95
CA LYS A 507 -4.12 -14.77 25.23
C LYS A 507 -3.31 -14.18 24.08
N ILE A 508 -3.78 -14.31 22.86
CA ILE A 508 -3.09 -13.86 21.65
C ILE A 508 -3.70 -12.60 21.02
N ALA A 509 -4.84 -12.17 21.56
CA ALA A 509 -5.55 -10.94 21.21
C ALA A 509 -5.00 -9.72 21.99
N GLY A 510 -5.88 -8.83 22.40
CA GLY A 510 -5.55 -7.65 23.21
C GLY A 510 -4.77 -6.58 22.47
N GLY A 511 -4.84 -6.57 21.14
CA GLY A 511 -4.12 -5.61 20.30
C GLY A 511 -2.68 -6.02 19.96
N ARG A 512 -2.23 -7.21 20.33
CA ARG A 512 -0.89 -7.71 19.96
C ARG A 512 -0.76 -7.92 18.48
N ILE A 513 0.40 -7.56 17.95
CA ILE A 513 0.79 -7.81 16.54
C ILE A 513 1.70 -9.03 16.46
N TRP A 514 1.65 -9.72 15.34
CA TRP A 514 2.37 -10.96 15.09
C TRP A 514 2.92 -10.98 13.65
N ALA A 515 4.11 -11.55 13.46
CA ALA A 515 4.57 -11.94 12.14
C ALA A 515 3.77 -13.16 11.65
N GLY A 516 3.67 -13.33 10.33
CA GLY A 516 2.86 -14.40 9.70
C GLY A 516 3.25 -15.80 10.16
N ASN A 517 4.57 -16.09 10.26
CA ASN A 517 5.06 -17.35 10.81
C ASN A 517 4.59 -17.58 12.24
N LYS A 518 4.63 -16.55 13.08
CA LYS A 518 4.15 -16.65 14.47
C LYS A 518 2.63 -16.77 14.53
N ALA A 519 1.92 -16.08 13.67
CA ALA A 519 0.47 -16.20 13.56
C ALA A 519 0.02 -17.61 13.13
N GLN A 520 0.81 -18.29 12.30
CA GLN A 520 0.59 -19.70 11.97
C GLN A 520 0.77 -20.62 13.20
N GLU A 521 1.84 -20.45 13.96
CA GLU A 521 2.04 -21.20 15.22
C GLU A 521 0.91 -21.00 16.22
N LEU A 522 0.29 -19.81 16.22
CA LEU A 522 -0.80 -19.44 17.10
C LEU A 522 -2.19 -19.85 16.57
N GLY A 523 -2.28 -20.43 15.37
CA GLY A 523 -3.53 -20.88 14.77
C GLY A 523 -4.38 -19.77 14.11
N LEU A 524 -3.85 -18.55 14.01
CA LEU A 524 -4.52 -17.43 13.30
C LEU A 524 -4.38 -17.54 11.78
N VAL A 525 -3.35 -18.21 11.30
CA VAL A 525 -3.03 -18.47 9.89
C VAL A 525 -2.91 -19.96 9.68
N ASP A 526 -3.42 -20.49 8.57
CA ASP A 526 -3.39 -21.91 8.26
C ASP A 526 -2.08 -22.32 7.58
N LYS A 527 -1.64 -21.51 6.60
CA LYS A 527 -0.50 -21.81 5.75
C LYS A 527 0.34 -20.57 5.47
N LEU A 528 1.63 -20.79 5.23
CA LEU A 528 2.53 -19.77 4.73
C LEU A 528 2.68 -19.93 3.21
N GLY A 529 2.72 -18.82 2.49
CA GLY A 529 2.94 -18.78 1.05
C GLY A 529 2.52 -17.46 0.42
N THR A 530 2.97 -17.28 -0.81
CA THR A 530 2.70 -16.12 -1.65
C THR A 530 1.27 -16.17 -2.25
N LEU A 531 0.82 -15.07 -2.85
CA LEU A 531 -0.45 -15.08 -3.59
C LEU A 531 -0.48 -16.13 -4.71
N ASN A 532 0.66 -16.38 -5.38
CA ASN A 532 0.74 -17.40 -6.43
C ASN A 532 0.58 -18.82 -5.86
N ASP A 533 1.13 -19.09 -4.67
CA ASP A 533 0.92 -20.38 -3.99
C ASP A 533 -0.54 -20.57 -3.62
N VAL A 534 -1.21 -19.51 -3.17
CA VAL A 534 -2.67 -19.55 -2.90
C VAL A 534 -3.46 -19.83 -4.16
N ILE A 535 -3.15 -19.15 -5.28
CA ILE A 535 -3.83 -19.39 -6.57
C ILE A 535 -3.66 -20.84 -7.02
N ALA A 536 -2.43 -21.37 -6.97
CA ALA A 536 -2.14 -22.75 -7.34
C ALA A 536 -2.89 -23.75 -6.45
N HIS A 537 -2.87 -23.52 -5.13
CA HIS A 537 -3.61 -24.34 -4.17
C HIS A 537 -5.12 -24.30 -4.39
N VAL A 538 -5.68 -23.12 -4.69
CA VAL A 538 -7.12 -22.96 -4.98
C VAL A 538 -7.51 -23.70 -6.25
N ALA A 539 -6.66 -23.65 -7.29
CA ALA A 539 -6.90 -24.39 -8.52
C ALA A 539 -6.91 -25.91 -8.27
N GLU A 540 -5.92 -26.43 -7.54
CA GLU A 540 -5.84 -27.85 -7.17
C GLU A 540 -7.03 -28.28 -6.32
N SER A 541 -7.35 -27.53 -5.25
CA SER A 541 -8.43 -27.84 -4.30
C SER A 541 -9.83 -27.83 -4.95
N ASN A 542 -10.00 -27.08 -6.05
CA ASN A 542 -11.23 -27.02 -6.83
C ASN A 542 -11.18 -27.84 -8.12
N SER A 543 -10.11 -28.63 -8.33
CA SER A 543 -9.91 -29.50 -9.51
C SER A 543 -10.05 -28.74 -10.83
N LEU A 544 -9.39 -27.56 -10.94
CA LEU A 544 -9.42 -26.70 -12.12
C LEU A 544 -8.20 -27.01 -13.00
N ASP A 545 -8.38 -27.74 -14.09
CA ASP A 545 -7.32 -28.05 -15.06
C ASP A 545 -6.96 -26.84 -15.94
N SER A 546 -7.94 -25.97 -16.24
CA SER A 546 -7.80 -24.72 -16.99
C SER A 546 -8.66 -23.67 -16.33
N PHE A 547 -8.06 -22.55 -15.98
CA PHE A 547 -8.74 -21.44 -15.30
C PHE A 547 -8.09 -20.11 -15.64
N LYS A 548 -8.84 -19.04 -15.43
CA LYS A 548 -8.30 -17.67 -15.45
C LYS A 548 -8.44 -17.01 -14.08
N VAL A 549 -7.53 -16.12 -13.80
CA VAL A 549 -7.56 -15.27 -12.62
C VAL A 549 -8.19 -13.93 -13.00
N LYS A 550 -9.24 -13.55 -12.30
CA LYS A 550 -9.94 -12.29 -12.55
C LYS A 550 -9.92 -11.40 -11.32
N TYR A 551 -9.25 -10.27 -11.45
CA TYR A 551 -9.29 -9.20 -10.45
C TYR A 551 -10.56 -8.38 -10.62
N TYR A 552 -11.41 -8.39 -9.61
CA TYR A 552 -12.64 -7.57 -9.62
C TYR A 552 -12.29 -6.15 -9.19
N LYS A 553 -12.41 -5.22 -10.13
CA LYS A 553 -12.17 -3.79 -9.92
C LYS A 553 -13.50 -3.07 -9.74
N ARG A 554 -13.46 -1.89 -9.11
CA ARG A 554 -14.57 -0.96 -9.09
C ARG A 554 -14.90 -0.50 -10.51
N ASP A 555 -16.17 -0.29 -10.81
CA ASP A 555 -16.56 0.37 -12.05
C ASP A 555 -16.12 1.83 -11.99
N LEU A 556 -15.42 2.27 -13.03
CA LEU A 556 -14.98 3.65 -13.12
C LEU A 556 -16.15 4.55 -13.51
N GLU A 557 -16.24 5.71 -12.88
CA GLU A 557 -17.16 6.75 -13.31
C GLU A 557 -16.75 7.28 -14.72
N PRO A 558 -17.69 7.75 -15.55
CA PRO A 558 -17.39 8.18 -16.91
C PRO A 558 -16.26 9.22 -17.02
N TRP A 559 -16.11 10.07 -16.02
CA TRP A 559 -15.04 11.08 -15.96
C TRP A 559 -13.69 10.46 -15.56
N GLU A 560 -13.66 9.39 -14.77
CA GLU A 560 -12.43 8.63 -14.43
C GLU A 560 -11.90 7.91 -15.67
N VAL A 561 -12.80 7.30 -16.45
CA VAL A 561 -12.45 6.71 -17.76
C VAL A 561 -11.82 7.75 -18.68
N PHE A 562 -12.38 8.97 -18.70
CA PHE A 562 -11.82 10.08 -19.48
C PHE A 562 -10.38 10.42 -19.05
N PHE A 563 -10.10 10.48 -17.73
CA PHE A 563 -8.77 10.78 -17.24
C PHE A 563 -7.78 9.63 -17.48
N GLU A 564 -8.19 8.38 -17.34
CA GLU A 564 -7.33 7.24 -17.69
C GLU A 564 -6.95 7.24 -19.17
N ILE A 565 -7.91 7.49 -20.06
CA ILE A 565 -7.64 7.63 -21.49
C ILE A 565 -6.67 8.79 -21.75
N SER A 566 -6.85 9.93 -21.08
CA SER A 566 -5.98 11.11 -21.23
C SER A 566 -4.56 10.84 -20.80
N LYS A 567 -4.37 10.10 -19.70
CA LYS A 567 -3.06 9.69 -19.17
C LYS A 567 -2.36 8.72 -20.13
N ASN A 568 -3.05 7.71 -20.61
CA ASN A 568 -2.51 6.73 -21.56
C ASN A 568 -2.16 7.36 -22.93
N ALA A 569 -2.84 8.42 -23.32
CA ALA A 569 -2.57 9.17 -24.54
C ALA A 569 -1.48 10.26 -24.38
N ASN A 570 -0.80 10.36 -23.22
CA ASN A 570 0.19 11.40 -22.91
C ASN A 570 -0.30 12.84 -23.12
N ILE A 571 -1.60 13.10 -22.93
CA ILE A 571 -2.19 14.43 -23.10
C ILE A 571 -1.92 15.25 -21.83
N LYS A 572 -1.00 16.21 -21.91
CA LYS A 572 -0.71 17.16 -20.81
C LYS A 572 -1.87 18.12 -20.61
N LEU A 573 -2.53 18.06 -19.46
CA LEU A 573 -3.57 19.02 -19.07
C LEU A 573 -2.95 20.29 -18.44
N PRO A 574 -3.40 21.51 -18.75
CA PRO A 574 -2.72 22.75 -18.36
C PRO A 574 -3.11 23.25 -16.97
N PHE A 575 -2.68 22.59 -15.90
CA PHE A 575 -2.93 23.08 -14.53
C PHE A 575 -1.67 23.03 -13.66
N SER A 576 -1.39 24.10 -12.89
CA SER A 576 -0.12 24.35 -12.20
C SER A 576 -0.08 24.00 -10.69
N ASN A 577 1.11 23.75 -10.23
CA ASN A 577 1.64 23.09 -9.03
C ASN A 577 1.42 23.72 -7.62
N THR A 578 0.39 24.50 -7.30
CA THR A 578 0.47 25.35 -6.09
C THR A 578 -0.43 24.95 -4.89
N ARG A 579 -1.13 23.81 -4.88
CA ARG A 579 -2.14 23.53 -3.84
C ARG A 579 -2.02 22.23 -3.03
N GLN A 580 -0.96 21.45 -3.16
CA GLN A 580 -0.87 20.13 -2.50
C GLN A 580 -0.69 20.14 -0.97
N LEU A 581 -0.25 21.25 -0.37
CA LEU A 581 0.08 21.29 1.06
C LEU A 581 -1.12 21.51 2.01
N VAL A 582 -2.22 22.07 1.54
CA VAL A 582 -3.35 22.45 2.41
C VAL A 582 -4.37 21.32 2.60
N LEU A 583 -4.46 20.38 1.65
CA LEU A 583 -5.49 19.34 1.67
C LEU A 583 -5.12 18.09 2.48
N LYS A 584 -3.83 17.84 2.73
CA LYS A 584 -3.36 16.66 3.47
C LYS A 584 -3.75 16.70 4.94
N GLU A 585 -3.77 17.89 5.54
CA GLU A 585 -4.09 18.08 6.96
C GLU A 585 -5.60 18.07 7.25
N LEU A 586 -6.42 18.48 6.28
CA LEU A 586 -7.89 18.48 6.44
C LEU A 586 -8.50 17.08 6.35
N ASN A 587 -7.91 16.18 5.55
CA ASN A 587 -8.42 14.82 5.35
C ASN A 587 -8.21 13.88 6.56
N ALA A 588 -7.29 14.19 7.47
CA ALA A 588 -7.05 13.35 8.65
C ALA A 588 -8.20 13.47 9.68
N PHE A 589 -8.83 14.65 9.76
CA PHE A 589 -9.92 14.89 10.71
C PHE A 589 -11.25 14.29 10.22
N ASP A 590 -11.52 14.33 8.91
CA ASP A 590 -12.72 13.74 8.31
C ASP A 590 -12.80 12.22 8.45
N LYS A 591 -11.65 11.54 8.64
CA LYS A 591 -11.58 10.08 8.76
C LYS A 591 -12.06 9.52 10.11
N LEU A 592 -12.28 10.35 11.11
CA LEU A 592 -12.75 9.92 12.44
C LEU A 592 -14.26 10.11 12.64
N ILE A 593 -14.95 10.67 11.65
CA ILE A 593 -16.37 11.03 11.74
C ILE A 593 -17.10 10.50 10.50
N ASP A 594 -18.24 9.82 10.68
CA ASP A 594 -19.05 9.36 9.55
C ASP A 594 -19.74 10.53 8.81
N GLN A 595 -20.37 10.25 7.68
CA GLN A 595 -21.08 11.24 6.86
C GLN A 595 -22.24 11.95 7.60
N ASN A 596 -22.62 11.45 8.77
CA ASN A 596 -23.65 12.02 9.64
C ASN A 596 -23.08 12.72 10.88
N GLY A 597 -21.75 12.88 10.98
CA GLY A 597 -21.08 13.55 12.09
C GLY A 597 -20.93 12.69 13.36
N LYS A 598 -21.01 11.35 13.25
CA LYS A 598 -20.84 10.45 14.38
C LYS A 598 -19.43 9.88 14.43
N PHE A 599 -18.88 9.75 15.64
CA PHE A 599 -17.60 9.08 15.86
C PHE A 599 -17.68 7.58 15.54
N ILE A 600 -16.70 7.08 14.81
CA ILE A 600 -16.64 5.70 14.35
C ILE A 600 -15.77 4.89 15.31
N PRO A 601 -16.24 3.73 15.85
CA PRO A 601 -15.37 2.79 16.54
C PRO A 601 -14.34 2.21 15.56
N VAL A 602 -13.05 2.36 15.88
CA VAL A 602 -11.98 1.98 14.96
C VAL A 602 -11.29 0.71 15.41
N SER A 603 -11.26 -0.28 14.53
CA SER A 603 -10.41 -1.47 14.62
C SER A 603 -9.29 -1.35 13.58
N TYR A 604 -8.32 -0.47 13.87
CA TYR A 604 -7.16 -0.22 13.03
C TYR A 604 -5.87 -0.54 13.78
N CYS A 605 -4.91 -1.10 13.07
CA CYS A 605 -3.58 -1.37 13.63
C CYS A 605 -2.66 -0.18 13.33
N SER A 606 -2.70 0.84 14.16
CA SER A 606 -1.71 1.91 14.10
C SER A 606 -0.32 1.46 14.58
N GLU A 607 -0.26 0.30 15.26
CA GLU A 607 0.96 -0.36 15.67
C GLU A 607 1.73 -0.94 14.49
N CYS A 608 1.05 -1.12 13.36
CA CYS A 608 1.59 -1.77 12.17
C CYS A 608 2.27 -0.80 11.18
N GLU A 609 2.34 0.47 11.48
CA GLU A 609 3.04 1.43 10.64
C GLU A 609 4.56 1.23 10.79
N LEU A 610 5.19 0.80 9.70
CA LEU A 610 6.64 0.72 9.56
C LEU A 610 7.14 2.08 9.03
N THR A 611 8.11 2.69 9.70
CA THR A 611 8.89 3.81 9.16
C THR A 611 10.29 3.29 8.88
N GLU A 612 10.67 3.32 7.62
CA GLU A 612 12.02 3.05 7.14
C GLU A 612 12.89 4.31 7.15
#